data_22e91ddff8b74686ce58b6b37a069c65
#
_entry.id   22e91ddff8b74686ce58b6b37a069c65
#
_cell.length_a   1.000
_cell.length_b   1.000
_cell.length_c   1.000
_cell.angle_alpha   90.00
_cell.angle_beta   90.00
_cell.angle_gamma   90.00
#
_symmetry.space_group_name_H-M   'P 1'
#
loop_
_entity.id
_entity.type
_entity.pdbx_description
1 polymer ?
#
loop_
_entity_poly.entity_id
_entity_poly.type
_entity_poly.pdbx_seq_one_letter_code
_entity_poly.pdbx_strand_id
1 'polypeptide(L)'
;LRSPCTEEVAVFGEFSHLVSMARRQFVVVDTAPTGHTLLLMDAAGSYHRDIVRNLTDADAGRVTTPLMRLRDPDLTKVVLVTLPEATPVQEAADLAQDLGRAGITPWAWVVNGSLAATDTTDPLLGARAAAEAPHLTRVTALAPRIAVLPLLAREPVGPEGLRPLTLLPA
;
A
#
# COMPACT_ATOMS: atom_id res chain seq x y z
N LEU A 1 -4.37 -8.26 -30.76
CA LEU A 1 -4.54 -7.01 -30.01
C LEU A 1 -5.50 -7.32 -28.87
N ARG A 2 -5.01 -7.45 -27.64
CA ARG A 2 -5.86 -7.58 -26.45
C ARG A 2 -6.43 -6.19 -26.15
N SER A 3 -7.74 -6.11 -25.91
CA SER A 3 -8.38 -4.87 -25.51
C SER A 3 -7.91 -4.47 -24.08
N PRO A 4 -7.66 -3.18 -23.79
CA PRO A 4 -7.34 -2.72 -22.43
C PRO A 4 -8.33 -3.23 -21.38
N CYS A 5 -9.62 -3.24 -21.68
CA CYS A 5 -10.67 -3.77 -20.78
C CYS A 5 -10.49 -5.26 -20.45
N THR A 6 -9.88 -6.06 -21.34
CA THR A 6 -9.65 -7.48 -21.07
C THR A 6 -8.52 -7.70 -20.06
N GLU A 7 -7.51 -6.83 -20.07
CA GLU A 7 -6.39 -6.86 -19.13
C GLU A 7 -6.85 -6.41 -17.73
N GLU A 8 -7.67 -5.37 -17.64
CA GLU A 8 -8.24 -4.90 -16.36
C GLU A 8 -9.11 -5.95 -15.69
N VAL A 9 -9.96 -6.64 -16.45
CA VAL A 9 -10.81 -7.73 -15.93
C VAL A 9 -9.96 -8.91 -15.43
N ALA A 10 -8.89 -9.25 -16.16
CA ALA A 10 -8.00 -10.33 -15.76
C ALA A 10 -7.26 -9.99 -14.46
N VAL A 11 -6.71 -8.78 -14.34
CA VAL A 11 -6.02 -8.30 -13.13
C VAL A 11 -6.97 -8.28 -11.93
N PHE A 12 -8.21 -7.83 -12.11
CA PHE A 12 -9.22 -7.86 -11.05
C PHE A 12 -9.59 -9.29 -10.65
N GLY A 13 -9.67 -10.22 -11.59
CA GLY A 13 -9.92 -11.64 -11.31
C GLY A 13 -8.82 -12.26 -10.44
N GLU A 14 -7.56 -12.05 -10.80
CA GLU A 14 -6.40 -12.51 -10.03
C GLU A 14 -6.35 -11.87 -8.63
N PHE A 15 -6.57 -10.57 -8.54
CA PHE A 15 -6.65 -9.87 -7.27
C PHE A 15 -7.74 -10.44 -6.36
N SER A 16 -8.93 -10.66 -6.89
CA SER A 16 -10.06 -11.25 -6.16
C SER A 16 -9.75 -12.67 -5.68
N HIS A 17 -9.03 -13.45 -6.50
CA HIS A 17 -8.55 -14.77 -6.15
C HIS A 17 -7.56 -14.71 -4.97
N LEU A 18 -6.55 -13.84 -5.04
CA LEU A 18 -5.58 -13.62 -3.95
C LEU A 18 -6.25 -13.23 -2.65
N VAL A 19 -7.20 -12.28 -2.70
CA VAL A 19 -7.99 -11.87 -1.53
C VAL A 19 -8.79 -13.05 -0.96
N SER A 20 -9.27 -13.96 -1.80
CA SER A 20 -9.97 -15.17 -1.33
C SER A 20 -9.05 -16.19 -0.66
N MET A 21 -7.81 -16.32 -1.14
CA MET A 21 -6.77 -17.19 -0.56
C MET A 21 -6.36 -16.76 0.86
N ALA A 22 -6.44 -15.46 1.15
CA ALA A 22 -6.15 -14.89 2.47
C ALA A 22 -7.05 -15.44 3.60
N ARG A 23 -8.07 -16.24 3.28
CA ARG A 23 -8.85 -17.00 4.28
C ARG A 23 -8.07 -18.13 4.94
N ARG A 24 -7.03 -18.65 4.29
CA ARG A 24 -6.33 -19.87 4.70
C ARG A 24 -4.83 -19.67 4.89
N GLN A 25 -4.29 -18.56 4.40
CA GLN A 25 -2.86 -18.28 4.43
C GLN A 25 -2.60 -16.78 4.46
N PHE A 26 -1.42 -16.39 4.92
CA PHE A 26 -0.95 -15.02 4.82
C PHE A 26 -0.63 -14.69 3.35
N VAL A 27 -1.19 -13.59 2.84
CA VAL A 27 -1.00 -13.15 1.46
C VAL A 27 -0.44 -11.73 1.49
N VAL A 28 0.64 -11.50 0.77
CA VAL A 28 1.17 -10.16 0.48
C VAL A 28 0.89 -9.85 -0.99
N VAL A 29 0.25 -8.72 -1.23
CA VAL A 29 0.00 -8.22 -2.58
C VAL A 29 0.84 -6.96 -2.77
N ASP A 30 1.86 -7.07 -3.61
CA ASP A 30 2.63 -5.94 -4.10
C ASP A 30 1.89 -5.38 -5.32
N THR A 31 1.36 -4.17 -5.17
CA THR A 31 0.52 -3.56 -6.21
C THR A 31 1.37 -2.78 -7.20
N ALA A 32 0.93 -2.74 -8.46
CA ALA A 32 1.48 -1.80 -9.45
C ALA A 32 1.28 -0.34 -9.01
N PRO A 33 1.99 0.64 -9.61
CA PRO A 33 1.91 2.05 -9.25
C PRO A 33 0.48 2.59 -9.16
N THR A 34 0.30 3.63 -8.38
CA THR A 34 -0.95 4.23 -7.87
C THR A 34 -2.20 4.19 -8.77
N GLY A 35 -2.07 4.43 -10.09
CA GLY A 35 -3.20 4.43 -11.01
C GLY A 35 -3.90 3.07 -11.16
N HIS A 36 -3.14 1.97 -11.17
CA HIS A 36 -3.71 0.61 -11.25
C HIS A 36 -4.38 0.19 -9.95
N THR A 37 -3.88 0.63 -8.81
CA THR A 37 -4.49 0.35 -7.51
C THR A 37 -5.86 0.99 -7.41
N LEU A 38 -6.04 2.23 -7.90
CA LEU A 38 -7.33 2.91 -7.95
C LEU A 38 -8.33 2.21 -8.88
N LEU A 39 -7.89 1.73 -10.05
CA LEU A 39 -8.73 0.94 -10.95
C LEU A 39 -9.20 -0.36 -10.31
N LEU A 40 -8.32 -1.06 -9.58
CA LEU A 40 -8.71 -2.25 -8.82
C LEU A 40 -9.73 -1.94 -7.72
N MET A 41 -9.59 -0.82 -7.03
CA MET A 41 -10.54 -0.38 -6.00
C MET A 41 -11.89 0.00 -6.63
N ASP A 42 -11.92 0.68 -7.76
CA ASP A 42 -13.16 1.05 -8.47
C ASP A 42 -13.86 -0.20 -9.01
N ALA A 43 -13.13 -1.13 -9.62
CA ALA A 43 -13.66 -2.42 -10.05
C ALA A 43 -14.22 -3.24 -8.88
N ALA A 44 -13.50 -3.28 -7.74
CA ALA A 44 -13.98 -3.93 -6.52
C ALA A 44 -15.25 -3.26 -5.97
N GLY A 45 -15.33 -1.94 -6.04
CA GLY A 45 -16.50 -1.15 -5.65
C GLY A 45 -17.70 -1.41 -6.54
N SER A 46 -17.52 -1.46 -7.85
CA SER A 46 -18.57 -1.77 -8.83
C SER A 46 -19.11 -3.18 -8.66
N TYR A 47 -18.22 -4.16 -8.56
CA TYR A 47 -18.58 -5.55 -8.27
C TYR A 47 -19.33 -5.69 -6.95
N HIS A 48 -18.89 -4.99 -5.90
CA HIS A 48 -19.60 -4.98 -4.61
C HIS A 48 -21.03 -4.46 -4.74
N ARG A 49 -21.23 -3.32 -5.44
CA ARG A 49 -22.55 -2.74 -5.66
C ARG A 49 -23.48 -3.69 -6.41
N ASP A 50 -22.99 -4.37 -7.44
CA ASP A 50 -23.76 -5.30 -8.23
C ASP A 50 -24.18 -6.54 -7.41
N ILE A 51 -23.28 -7.07 -6.61
CA ILE A 51 -23.58 -8.17 -5.70
C ILE A 51 -24.64 -7.74 -4.68
N VAL A 52 -24.46 -6.62 -3.98
CA VAL A 52 -25.38 -6.16 -2.93
C VAL A 52 -26.78 -5.87 -3.49
N ARG A 53 -26.88 -5.36 -4.73
CA ARG A 53 -28.20 -5.13 -5.38
C ARG A 53 -28.96 -6.41 -5.66
N ASN A 54 -28.28 -7.52 -5.88
CA ASN A 54 -28.87 -8.79 -6.27
C ASN A 54 -29.02 -9.77 -5.09
N LEU A 55 -28.60 -9.38 -3.88
CA LEU A 55 -28.77 -10.19 -2.67
C LEU A 55 -30.19 -10.08 -2.14
N THR A 56 -30.75 -11.23 -1.78
CA THR A 56 -31.97 -11.29 -0.93
C THR A 56 -31.56 -11.11 0.53
N ASP A 57 -32.51 -10.68 1.39
CA ASP A 57 -32.27 -10.49 2.83
C ASP A 57 -31.74 -11.78 3.50
N ALA A 58 -32.05 -12.95 2.97
CA ALA A 58 -31.57 -14.24 3.45
C ALA A 58 -30.10 -14.50 3.15
N ASP A 59 -29.53 -13.84 2.13
CA ASP A 59 -28.15 -14.04 1.64
C ASP A 59 -27.18 -12.93 2.10
N ALA A 60 -27.72 -11.83 2.60
CA ALA A 60 -26.93 -10.64 2.96
C ALA A 60 -25.81 -10.90 3.99
N GLY A 61 -25.98 -11.90 4.87
CA GLY A 61 -24.97 -12.31 5.85
C GLY A 61 -23.96 -13.36 5.37
N ARG A 62 -24.15 -13.92 4.15
CA ARG A 62 -23.34 -15.04 3.64
C ARG A 62 -22.30 -14.63 2.60
N VAL A 63 -22.49 -13.49 1.95
CA VAL A 63 -21.61 -13.05 0.85
C VAL A 63 -20.61 -12.04 1.37
N THR A 64 -19.32 -12.36 1.23
CA THR A 64 -18.21 -11.46 1.52
C THR A 64 -17.51 -11.09 0.21
N THR A 65 -17.59 -9.84 -0.18
CA THR A 65 -16.93 -9.35 -1.39
C THR A 65 -15.45 -9.01 -1.13
N PRO A 66 -14.59 -8.94 -2.16
CA PRO A 66 -13.21 -8.49 -2.02
C PRO A 66 -13.10 -7.13 -1.31
N LEU A 67 -13.98 -6.17 -1.65
CA LEU A 67 -13.98 -4.85 -1.04
C LEU A 67 -14.30 -4.89 0.47
N MET A 68 -15.24 -5.73 0.90
CA MET A 68 -15.54 -5.89 2.33
C MET A 68 -14.32 -6.39 3.10
N ARG A 69 -13.52 -7.28 2.51
CA ARG A 69 -12.27 -7.77 3.12
C ARG A 69 -11.19 -6.72 3.18
N LEU A 70 -11.06 -5.91 2.13
CA LEU A 70 -10.09 -4.81 2.11
C LEU A 70 -10.41 -3.73 3.14
N ARG A 71 -11.71 -3.51 3.42
CA ARG A 71 -12.18 -2.56 4.42
C ARG A 71 -12.05 -3.07 5.85
N ASP A 72 -11.95 -4.37 6.03
CA ASP A 72 -11.84 -4.97 7.36
C ASP A 72 -10.40 -4.85 7.88
N PRO A 73 -10.16 -4.00 8.91
CA PRO A 73 -8.82 -3.77 9.43
C PRO A 73 -8.23 -4.98 10.16
N ASP A 74 -9.05 -5.98 10.52
CA ASP A 74 -8.55 -7.20 11.14
C ASP A 74 -8.05 -8.20 10.10
N LEU A 75 -8.59 -8.16 8.90
CA LEU A 75 -8.24 -9.04 7.79
C LEU A 75 -7.17 -8.45 6.88
N THR A 76 -7.17 -7.13 6.67
CA THR A 76 -6.29 -6.48 5.70
C THR A 76 -5.53 -5.32 6.33
N LYS A 77 -4.23 -5.30 6.10
CA LYS A 77 -3.35 -4.20 6.48
C LYS A 77 -2.80 -3.55 5.21
N VAL A 78 -3.24 -2.34 4.91
CA VAL A 78 -2.71 -1.57 3.79
C VAL A 78 -1.51 -0.76 4.27
N VAL A 79 -0.37 -0.95 3.62
CA VAL A 79 0.87 -0.21 3.90
C VAL A 79 1.16 0.66 2.69
N LEU A 80 1.30 1.97 2.91
CA LEU A 80 1.73 2.91 1.88
C LEU A 80 3.25 3.01 1.93
N VAL A 81 3.89 2.82 0.77
CA VAL A 81 5.34 2.96 0.64
C VAL A 81 5.63 4.19 -0.21
N THR A 82 6.53 5.05 0.27
CA THR A 82 6.93 6.28 -0.43
C THR A 82 8.43 6.50 -0.31
N LEU A 83 8.98 7.39 -1.13
CA LEU A 83 10.32 7.95 -0.94
C LEU A 83 10.21 9.28 -0.19
N PRO A 84 11.29 9.76 0.48
CA PRO A 84 11.30 11.03 1.20
C PRO A 84 11.45 12.24 0.26
N GLU A 85 10.62 12.31 -0.77
CA GLU A 85 10.66 13.32 -1.83
C GLU A 85 9.26 13.94 -2.04
N ALA A 86 9.23 15.15 -2.61
CA ALA A 86 7.99 15.92 -2.73
C ALA A 86 6.89 15.18 -3.50
N THR A 87 7.21 14.68 -4.70
CA THR A 87 6.22 14.01 -5.56
C THR A 87 5.75 12.66 -5.00
N PRO A 88 6.64 11.71 -4.61
CA PRO A 88 6.20 10.46 -4.01
C PRO A 88 5.36 10.63 -2.75
N VAL A 89 5.70 11.58 -1.87
CA VAL A 89 4.92 11.87 -0.67
C VAL A 89 3.55 12.46 -1.01
N GLN A 90 3.47 13.32 -2.04
CA GLN A 90 2.17 13.84 -2.49
C GLN A 90 1.30 12.72 -3.08
N GLU A 91 1.85 11.89 -3.96
CA GLU A 91 1.13 10.75 -4.56
C GLU A 91 0.62 9.76 -3.50
N ALA A 92 1.44 9.46 -2.50
CA ALA A 92 1.03 8.61 -1.39
C ALA A 92 -0.08 9.26 -0.53
N ALA A 93 -0.04 10.59 -0.36
CA ALA A 93 -1.09 11.32 0.35
C ALA A 93 -2.42 11.32 -0.43
N ASP A 94 -2.37 11.49 -1.73
CA ASP A 94 -3.54 11.45 -2.60
C ASP A 94 -4.15 10.03 -2.61
N LEU A 95 -3.30 8.99 -2.71
CA LEU A 95 -3.73 7.61 -2.60
C LEU A 95 -4.37 7.30 -1.23
N ALA A 96 -3.83 7.84 -0.13
CA ALA A 96 -4.43 7.68 1.19
C ALA A 96 -5.84 8.28 1.26
N GLN A 97 -6.06 9.42 0.62
CA GLN A 97 -7.39 10.05 0.54
C GLN A 97 -8.36 9.19 -0.30
N ASP A 98 -7.89 8.65 -1.43
CA ASP A 98 -8.69 7.79 -2.30
C ASP A 98 -9.10 6.49 -1.60
N LEU A 99 -8.16 5.85 -0.90
CA LEU A 99 -8.43 4.71 -0.04
C LEU A 99 -9.47 5.05 1.04
N GLY A 100 -9.32 6.22 1.69
CA GLY A 100 -10.28 6.73 2.67
C GLY A 100 -11.69 6.89 2.09
N ARG A 101 -11.82 7.42 0.86
CA ARG A 101 -13.10 7.49 0.15
C ARG A 101 -13.70 6.11 -0.13
N ALA A 102 -12.85 5.12 -0.36
CA ALA A 102 -13.26 3.72 -0.51
C ALA A 102 -13.55 3.03 0.84
N GLY A 103 -13.39 3.71 1.97
CA GLY A 103 -13.58 3.14 3.31
C GLY A 103 -12.42 2.25 3.78
N ILE A 104 -11.23 2.48 3.26
CA ILE A 104 -10.00 1.76 3.61
C ILE A 104 -9.04 2.74 4.28
N THR A 105 -8.64 2.44 5.51
CA THR A 105 -7.66 3.27 6.23
C THR A 105 -6.28 2.61 6.16
N PRO A 106 -5.25 3.29 5.65
CA PRO A 106 -3.88 2.76 5.68
C PRO A 106 -3.46 2.43 7.11
N TRP A 107 -2.94 1.22 7.30
CA TRP A 107 -2.48 0.75 8.61
C TRP A 107 -1.15 1.38 9.00
N ALA A 108 -0.25 1.56 8.04
CA ALA A 108 1.07 2.16 8.25
C ALA A 108 1.60 2.81 6.98
N TRP A 109 2.62 3.65 7.15
CA TRP A 109 3.43 4.19 6.07
C TRP A 109 4.88 3.76 6.24
N VAL A 110 5.56 3.52 5.12
CA VAL A 110 6.99 3.23 5.06
C VAL A 110 7.65 4.27 4.16
N VAL A 111 8.57 5.02 4.71
CA VAL A 111 9.47 5.88 3.92
C VAL A 111 10.71 5.06 3.60
N ASN A 112 10.89 4.72 2.34
CA ASN A 112 11.97 3.87 1.87
C ASN A 112 13.16 4.71 1.36
N GLY A 113 14.36 4.24 1.58
CA GLY A 113 15.58 4.82 1.03
C GLY A 113 15.96 6.20 1.58
N SER A 114 15.66 6.48 2.86
CA SER A 114 15.97 7.75 3.50
C SER A 114 17.47 7.87 3.81
N LEU A 115 18.08 8.96 3.35
CA LEU A 115 19.41 9.36 3.74
C LEU A 115 19.44 9.93 5.17
N ALA A 116 18.36 10.58 5.60
CA ALA A 116 18.25 11.09 6.97
C ALA A 116 18.29 9.98 8.03
N ALA A 117 17.95 8.73 7.63
CA ALA A 117 18.06 7.55 8.48
C ALA A 117 19.45 6.87 8.37
N THR A 118 20.43 7.49 7.74
CA THR A 118 21.81 7.00 7.63
C THR A 118 22.75 7.83 8.48
N ASP A 119 23.80 7.23 9.01
CA ASP A 119 24.89 7.93 9.71
C ASP A 119 25.95 8.46 8.74
N THR A 120 25.52 9.17 7.69
CA THR A 120 26.45 9.67 6.69
C THR A 120 27.26 10.88 7.19
N THR A 121 28.57 10.85 6.93
CA THR A 121 29.48 11.97 7.19
C THR A 121 29.85 12.74 5.92
N ASP A 122 29.38 12.29 4.77
CA ASP A 122 29.61 12.98 3.49
C ASP A 122 28.77 14.26 3.42
N PRO A 123 29.40 15.43 3.14
CA PRO A 123 28.69 16.72 3.14
C PRO A 123 27.55 16.80 2.10
N LEU A 124 27.72 16.18 0.93
CA LEU A 124 26.72 16.19 -0.13
C LEU A 124 25.51 15.34 0.27
N LEU A 125 25.77 14.14 0.78
CA LEU A 125 24.70 13.26 1.28
C LEU A 125 24.01 13.86 2.51
N GLY A 126 24.77 14.53 3.38
CA GLY A 126 24.22 15.27 4.52
C GLY A 126 23.29 16.40 4.11
N ALA A 127 23.63 17.17 3.07
CA ALA A 127 22.76 18.20 2.52
C ALA A 127 21.46 17.60 1.93
N ARG A 128 21.55 16.46 1.25
CA ARG A 128 20.38 15.74 0.73
C ARG A 128 19.51 15.18 1.86
N ALA A 129 20.14 14.60 2.90
CA ALA A 129 19.43 14.14 4.08
C ALA A 129 18.63 15.27 4.78
N ALA A 130 19.24 16.46 4.89
CA ALA A 130 18.57 17.63 5.44
C ALA A 130 17.35 18.07 4.60
N ALA A 131 17.41 17.90 3.28
CA ALA A 131 16.30 18.21 2.38
C ALA A 131 15.10 17.25 2.52
N GLU A 132 15.27 16.08 3.10
CA GLU A 132 14.18 15.13 3.38
C GLU A 132 13.29 15.56 4.56
N ALA A 133 13.79 16.38 5.47
CA ALA A 133 13.11 16.72 6.73
C ALA A 133 11.67 17.23 6.57
N PRO A 134 11.33 18.15 5.63
CA PRO A 134 9.95 18.59 5.44
C PRO A 134 9.03 17.47 4.95
N HIS A 135 9.55 16.52 4.17
CA HIS A 135 8.79 15.38 3.64
C HIS A 135 8.53 14.34 4.73
N LEU A 136 9.52 14.03 5.56
CA LEU A 136 9.38 13.18 6.73
C LEU A 136 8.36 13.76 7.72
N THR A 137 8.44 15.07 7.99
CA THR A 137 7.46 15.77 8.84
C THR A 137 6.05 15.62 8.29
N ARG A 138 5.89 15.80 6.98
CA ARG A 138 4.58 15.67 6.35
C ARG A 138 4.01 14.24 6.46
N VAL A 139 4.84 13.21 6.21
CA VAL A 139 4.41 11.81 6.37
C VAL A 139 4.03 11.53 7.82
N THR A 140 4.82 12.01 8.79
CA THR A 140 4.52 11.84 10.23
C THR A 140 3.17 12.47 10.63
N ALA A 141 2.79 13.57 10.00
CA ALA A 141 1.49 14.21 10.24
C ALA A 141 0.30 13.43 9.64
N LEU A 142 0.54 12.63 8.61
CA LEU A 142 -0.50 11.87 7.90
C LEU A 142 -0.64 10.42 8.37
N ALA A 143 0.44 9.85 8.90
CA ALA A 143 0.55 8.43 9.17
C ALA A 143 0.23 8.08 10.62
N PRO A 144 -0.66 7.10 10.88
CA PRO A 144 -0.91 6.62 12.25
C PRO A 144 0.28 5.80 12.79
N ARG A 145 1.03 5.16 11.90
CA ARG A 145 2.27 4.42 12.15
C ARG A 145 3.23 4.66 11.00
N ILE A 146 4.49 4.89 11.33
CA ILE A 146 5.53 5.14 10.33
C ILE A 146 6.75 4.29 10.60
N ALA A 147 7.37 3.77 9.53
CA ALA A 147 8.72 3.24 9.56
C ALA A 147 9.55 3.99 8.51
N VAL A 148 10.79 4.31 8.86
CA VAL A 148 11.75 4.95 7.96
C VAL A 148 12.90 3.97 7.73
N LEU A 149 13.07 3.55 6.48
CA LEU A 149 14.14 2.64 6.09
C LEU A 149 15.31 3.45 5.51
N PRO A 150 16.53 3.21 5.98
CA PRO A 150 17.70 3.91 5.47
C PRO A 150 17.99 3.53 4.01
N LEU A 151 18.61 4.46 3.28
CA LEU A 151 19.23 4.13 2.01
C LEU A 151 20.44 3.22 2.27
N LEU A 152 20.37 2.01 1.75
CA LEU A 152 21.42 1.02 1.96
C LEU A 152 22.52 1.14 0.90
N ALA A 153 23.77 0.95 1.30
CA ALA A 153 24.91 0.94 0.39
C ALA A 153 24.91 -0.27 -0.57
N ARG A 154 24.18 -1.33 -0.19
CA ARG A 154 23.96 -2.51 -1.04
C ARG A 154 22.50 -2.90 -0.95
N GLU A 155 21.93 -3.24 -2.09
CA GLU A 155 20.55 -3.72 -2.18
C GLU A 155 20.40 -5.05 -1.40
N PRO A 156 19.42 -5.16 -0.48
CA PRO A 156 19.19 -6.37 0.26
C PRO A 156 18.52 -7.41 -0.63
N VAL A 157 19.13 -8.58 -0.77
CA VAL A 157 18.61 -9.67 -1.60
C VAL A 157 18.26 -10.86 -0.73
N GLY A 158 17.05 -11.39 -0.93
CA GLY A 158 16.55 -12.58 -0.24
C GLY A 158 16.27 -12.37 1.25
N PRO A 159 15.76 -13.40 1.94
CA PRO A 159 15.34 -13.29 3.34
C PRO A 159 16.48 -12.88 4.30
N GLU A 160 17.69 -13.37 4.07
CA GLU A 160 18.85 -13.05 4.93
C GLU A 160 19.28 -11.58 4.77
N GLY A 161 19.23 -11.04 3.55
CA GLY A 161 19.54 -9.63 3.31
C GLY A 161 18.48 -8.68 3.88
N LEU A 162 17.22 -9.11 3.93
CA LEU A 162 16.10 -8.32 4.44
C LEU A 162 15.96 -8.37 5.97
N ARG A 163 16.46 -9.43 6.62
CA ARG A 163 16.34 -9.63 8.08
C ARG A 163 16.83 -8.44 8.91
N PRO A 164 17.98 -7.78 8.60
CA PRO A 164 18.44 -6.64 9.37
C PRO A 164 17.45 -5.46 9.39
N LEU A 165 16.66 -5.29 8.33
CA LEU A 165 15.67 -4.21 8.25
C LEU A 165 14.51 -4.39 9.23
N THR A 166 14.24 -5.62 9.68
CA THR A 166 13.19 -5.91 10.67
C THR A 166 13.63 -5.64 12.10
N LEU A 167 14.91 -5.38 12.33
CA LEU A 167 15.51 -5.14 13.63
C LEU A 167 15.85 -3.66 13.86
N LEU A 168 15.53 -2.78 12.92
CA LEU A 168 15.69 -1.34 13.10
C LEU A 168 14.83 -0.86 14.26
N PRO A 169 15.35 0.01 15.15
CA PRO A 169 14.54 0.60 16.21
C PRO A 169 13.40 1.43 15.60
N ALA A 170 12.24 1.35 16.24
CA ALA A 170 11.07 2.13 15.85
C ALA A 170 11.24 3.61 16.22
#